data_430a3169f3452d74741215a935d94059
#
_entry.id   430a3169f3452d74741215a935d94059
#
_cell.length_a   1.000
_cell.length_b   1.000
_cell.length_c   1.000
_cell.angle_alpha   90.00
_cell.angle_beta   90.00
_cell.angle_gamma   90.00
#
_symmetry.space_group_name_H-M   'P 1'
#
loop_
_entity.id
_entity.type
_entity.pdbx_description
1 polymer ?
#
loop_
_entity_poly.entity_id
_entity_poly.type
_entity_poly.pdbx_seq_one_letter_code
_entity_poly.pdbx_strand_id
1 'polypeptide(L)'
;MTDTDAKIIVGSEEWCGFPDLGVPAIKARVDSGAKTSSIHAFNIQPFKRHGESWVSFEVHPLQSNRRTTMLCESKVIDRRLIRSSSGIAEKRYVISTPLSLGYRVWDIELTLANRDSMGYRMLLGREAMNDRILVDPSASFCHGEIADEQIDHMYGKIESTHGGLRIALLASDANLFSNKRIMESGEERGHEMLFANVRHCYMKLDATNPEVHYRGGRNLVDLDAVITRIRPSATFYGCAIARQFESMGVYTMNSSTSITQSRDKLYALQLLIHNGLDIPITGFANSPMDTNDLIDMVGGAPLIVKLLEGSQGRGVVLAETRKAAESVINAFKALRANLLVQQFIKEAQGKDLRCFVIDGKVAATIEREAAPGEFRANLHQGGKARIVRITKDERQLAVKAAKTMGLSVAGVDIIRSQSGPLLLEVNSSPGLEGIQTATGKDIAGMMITSIEKHLNWNREPALAEVGKTKLAS
;
A
#
# COMPACT_ATOMS: atom_id res chain seq x y z
N MET A 1 -1.25 12.37 58.65
CA MET A 1 -0.34 11.80 57.65
C MET A 1 -1.05 11.85 56.34
N THR A 2 -0.77 12.85 55.54
CA THR A 2 -1.37 13.03 54.20
C THR A 2 -0.69 12.07 53.21
N ASP A 3 -1.47 11.28 52.52
CA ASP A 3 -1.09 10.17 51.58
C ASP A 3 -0.44 10.71 50.29
N THR A 4 0.57 11.55 50.38
CA THR A 4 1.19 12.29 49.29
C THR A 4 2.50 11.68 48.76
N ASP A 5 3.01 10.60 49.39
CA ASP A 5 4.36 10.06 49.09
C ASP A 5 4.42 8.66 48.46
N ALA A 6 3.30 8.02 48.13
CA ALA A 6 3.34 6.72 47.47
C ALA A 6 3.67 6.90 45.97
N LYS A 7 4.78 6.30 45.51
CA LYS A 7 5.14 6.26 44.09
C LYS A 7 4.07 5.50 43.29
N ILE A 8 3.71 5.98 42.10
CA ILE A 8 2.82 5.25 41.20
C ILE A 8 3.63 4.21 40.41
N ILE A 9 3.00 3.06 40.14
CA ILE A 9 3.60 2.02 39.32
C ILE A 9 3.13 2.24 37.87
N VAL A 10 4.06 2.24 36.93
CA VAL A 10 3.80 2.37 35.48
C VAL A 10 4.42 1.22 34.73
N GLY A 11 3.88 0.88 33.57
CA GLY A 11 4.44 -0.12 32.68
C GLY A 11 5.57 0.43 31.80
N SER A 12 5.98 -0.39 30.83
CA SER A 12 6.94 0.01 29.79
C SER A 12 6.39 1.07 28.85
N GLU A 13 5.08 1.24 28.81
CA GLU A 13 4.32 2.22 28.05
C GLU A 13 3.03 2.60 28.80
N GLU A 14 2.64 3.88 28.70
CA GLU A 14 1.48 4.44 29.37
C GLU A 14 0.79 5.51 28.54
N TRP A 15 -0.51 5.74 28.83
CA TRP A 15 -1.21 6.92 28.36
C TRP A 15 -0.92 8.12 29.27
N CYS A 16 -0.49 9.22 28.64
CA CYS A 16 -0.23 10.51 29.28
C CYS A 16 -1.10 11.61 28.66
N GLY A 17 -1.31 12.70 29.38
CA GLY A 17 -1.93 13.91 28.85
C GLY A 17 -1.10 15.16 29.16
N PHE A 18 -1.29 16.23 28.39
CA PHE A 18 -0.69 17.55 28.58
C PHE A 18 -1.82 18.61 28.56
N PRO A 19 -2.45 18.89 29.72
CA PRO A 19 -3.60 19.79 29.78
C PRO A 19 -3.33 21.18 29.20
N ASP A 20 -2.16 21.78 29.51
CA ASP A 20 -1.82 23.14 29.06
C ASP A 20 -1.47 23.20 27.56
N LEU A 21 -1.18 22.07 26.93
CA LEU A 21 -0.96 21.96 25.48
C LEU A 21 -2.22 21.55 24.71
N GLY A 22 -3.33 21.30 25.43
CA GLY A 22 -4.56 20.80 24.82
C GLY A 22 -4.48 19.37 24.29
N VAL A 23 -3.50 18.58 24.74
CA VAL A 23 -3.30 17.18 24.33
C VAL A 23 -3.88 16.27 25.41
N PRO A 24 -5.12 15.76 25.25
CA PRO A 24 -5.81 14.99 26.28
C PRO A 24 -5.22 13.60 26.49
N ALA A 25 -4.68 12.96 25.44
CA ALA A 25 -4.09 11.62 25.54
C ALA A 25 -2.99 11.39 24.49
N ILE A 26 -1.84 10.91 24.91
CA ILE A 26 -0.73 10.50 24.04
C ILE A 26 -0.05 9.27 24.62
N LYS A 27 0.25 8.26 23.79
CA LYS A 27 1.04 7.09 24.24
C LYS A 27 2.49 7.48 24.44
N ALA A 28 3.01 7.23 25.64
CA ALA A 28 4.39 7.46 26.00
C ALA A 28 5.14 6.15 26.21
N ARG A 29 6.35 6.07 25.67
CA ARG A 29 7.32 5.05 26.06
C ARG A 29 8.03 5.51 27.33
N VAL A 30 8.02 4.68 28.35
CA VAL A 30 8.74 4.94 29.61
C VAL A 30 10.20 4.52 29.40
N ASP A 31 11.13 5.47 29.53
CA ASP A 31 12.55 5.27 29.22
C ASP A 31 13.43 5.78 30.36
N SER A 32 13.84 4.88 31.23
CA SER A 32 14.76 5.17 32.33
C SER A 32 16.19 5.48 31.85
N GLY A 33 16.55 5.18 30.63
CA GLY A 33 17.82 5.53 29.98
C GLY A 33 17.90 6.99 29.55
N ALA A 34 16.79 7.57 29.12
CA ALA A 34 16.72 8.96 28.71
C ALA A 34 16.66 9.92 29.92
N LYS A 35 17.47 10.99 29.90
CA LYS A 35 17.47 12.00 30.95
C LYS A 35 16.18 12.82 30.96
N THR A 36 15.86 13.44 29.83
CA THR A 36 14.75 14.40 29.68
C THR A 36 13.65 13.80 28.80
N SER A 37 12.39 14.12 29.10
CA SER A 37 11.23 13.74 28.31
C SER A 37 11.23 14.45 26.95
N SER A 38 10.62 13.82 25.95
CA SER A 38 10.58 14.34 24.59
C SER A 38 9.24 14.05 23.92
N ILE A 39 8.65 15.04 23.28
CA ILE A 39 7.43 14.90 22.47
C ILE A 39 7.73 15.12 20.99
N HIS A 40 7.02 14.38 20.13
CA HIS A 40 7.04 14.64 18.70
C HIS A 40 6.43 15.99 18.41
N ALA A 41 7.24 16.91 17.85
CA ALA A 41 6.81 18.24 17.46
C ALA A 41 7.39 18.61 16.09
N PHE A 42 6.58 19.27 15.28
CA PHE A 42 6.97 19.76 13.96
C PHE A 42 6.41 21.17 13.73
N ASN A 43 6.75 21.83 12.64
CA ASN A 43 6.39 23.23 12.36
C ASN A 43 6.71 24.18 13.53
N ILE A 44 7.86 23.94 14.17
CA ILE A 44 8.28 24.69 15.36
C ILE A 44 8.69 26.10 15.00
N GLN A 45 7.94 27.10 15.48
CA GLN A 45 8.18 28.53 15.18
C GLN A 45 8.33 29.32 16.48
N PRO A 46 9.53 29.91 16.74
CA PRO A 46 9.73 30.79 17.88
C PRO A 46 9.11 32.16 17.65
N PHE A 47 8.51 32.73 18.68
CA PHE A 47 7.98 34.09 18.68
C PHE A 47 8.16 34.78 20.04
N LYS A 48 7.82 36.06 20.11
CA LYS A 48 7.84 36.82 21.35
C LYS A 48 6.40 37.17 21.79
N ARG A 49 6.10 36.91 23.08
CA ARG A 49 4.86 37.34 23.73
C ARG A 49 5.22 38.08 25.02
N HIS A 50 4.85 39.34 25.12
CA HIS A 50 5.18 40.23 26.25
C HIS A 50 6.68 40.27 26.61
N GLY A 51 7.53 40.24 25.57
CA GLY A 51 9.00 40.25 25.75
C GLY A 51 9.63 38.89 26.08
N GLU A 52 8.85 37.88 26.42
CA GLU A 52 9.30 36.51 26.73
C GLU A 52 9.39 35.66 25.46
N SER A 53 10.25 34.62 25.50
CA SER A 53 10.41 33.69 24.39
C SER A 53 9.35 32.59 24.45
N TRP A 54 8.58 32.47 23.38
CA TRP A 54 7.56 31.47 23.19
C TRP A 54 7.83 30.65 21.92
N VAL A 55 7.22 29.48 21.86
CA VAL A 55 7.28 28.60 20.70
C VAL A 55 5.87 28.11 20.35
N SER A 56 5.49 28.20 19.09
CA SER A 56 4.33 27.54 18.52
C SER A 56 4.81 26.29 17.79
N PHE A 57 4.10 25.18 17.90
CA PHE A 57 4.46 23.91 17.30
C PHE A 57 3.23 23.02 17.13
N GLU A 58 3.33 22.07 16.22
CA GLU A 58 2.28 21.10 15.99
C GLU A 58 2.68 19.72 16.54
N VAL A 59 1.69 18.96 17.03
CA VAL A 59 1.85 17.63 17.60
C VAL A 59 0.86 16.67 16.93
N HIS A 60 1.31 15.50 16.55
CA HIS A 60 0.44 14.35 16.23
C HIS A 60 0.35 13.46 17.49
N PRO A 61 -0.71 13.54 18.27
CA PRO A 61 -0.79 12.83 19.55
C PRO A 61 -1.01 11.33 19.39
N LEU A 62 -1.63 10.89 18.30
CA LEU A 62 -1.99 9.49 18.08
C LEU A 62 -0.95 8.76 17.23
N GLN A 63 -0.57 7.56 17.66
CA GLN A 63 0.36 6.71 16.91
C GLN A 63 -0.26 6.26 15.60
N SER A 64 0.56 6.19 14.55
CA SER A 64 0.14 5.83 13.19
C SER A 64 -1.00 6.69 12.61
N ASN A 65 -1.34 7.80 13.29
CA ASN A 65 -2.34 8.77 12.86
C ASN A 65 -1.70 10.15 12.75
N ARG A 66 -1.61 10.69 11.54
CA ARG A 66 -1.09 12.04 11.25
C ARG A 66 -2.21 13.03 10.91
N ARG A 67 -3.46 12.58 10.91
CA ARG A 67 -4.63 13.42 10.64
C ARG A 67 -5.02 14.27 11.83
N THR A 68 -4.87 13.72 13.05
CA THR A 68 -5.09 14.46 14.28
C THR A 68 -3.87 15.31 14.58
N THR A 69 -3.97 16.60 14.29
CA THR A 69 -2.91 17.59 14.56
C THR A 69 -3.40 18.57 15.60
N MET A 70 -2.58 18.77 16.65
CA MET A 70 -2.83 19.73 17.71
C MET A 70 -1.83 20.87 17.59
N LEU A 71 -2.33 22.11 17.44
CA LEU A 71 -1.50 23.31 17.51
C LEU A 71 -1.29 23.68 18.98
N CYS A 72 -0.04 23.71 19.40
CA CYS A 72 0.36 23.99 20.77
C CYS A 72 1.23 25.25 20.83
N GLU A 73 1.09 25.99 21.94
CA GLU A 73 1.97 27.11 22.25
C GLU A 73 2.47 26.98 23.67
N SER A 74 3.77 27.28 23.90
CA SER A 74 4.33 27.25 25.23
C SER A 74 5.48 28.25 25.37
N LYS A 75 5.74 28.67 26.62
CA LYS A 75 6.91 29.47 26.97
C LYS A 75 8.17 28.61 26.88
N VAL A 76 9.19 29.11 26.22
CA VAL A 76 10.51 28.47 26.17
C VAL A 76 11.26 28.74 27.46
N ILE A 77 11.66 27.67 28.17
CA ILE A 77 12.48 27.79 29.37
C ILE A 77 13.96 27.62 29.07
N ASP A 78 14.32 26.86 28.03
CA ASP A 78 15.71 26.61 27.68
C ASP A 78 15.84 26.20 26.19
N ARG A 79 17.08 26.15 25.70
CA ARG A 79 17.43 25.62 24.38
C ARG A 79 18.72 24.80 24.48
N ARG A 80 18.57 23.47 24.59
CA ARG A 80 19.66 22.53 24.90
C ARG A 80 20.16 21.78 23.68
N LEU A 81 21.44 21.44 23.69
CA LEU A 81 22.02 20.50 22.75
C LEU A 81 21.81 19.08 23.31
N ILE A 82 20.97 18.30 22.66
CA ILE A 82 20.61 16.94 23.08
C ILE A 82 21.17 15.94 22.06
N ARG A 83 21.90 14.94 22.55
CA ARG A 83 22.35 13.82 21.72
C ARG A 83 21.25 12.78 21.64
N SER A 84 20.87 12.42 20.41
CA SER A 84 19.99 11.29 20.15
C SER A 84 20.68 9.96 20.46
N SER A 85 19.92 8.87 20.56
CA SER A 85 20.46 7.51 20.68
C SER A 85 21.38 7.12 19.51
N SER A 86 21.22 7.76 18.34
CA SER A 86 22.11 7.63 17.17
C SER A 86 23.38 8.48 17.24
N GLY A 87 23.62 9.20 18.35
CA GLY A 87 24.81 10.02 18.56
C GLY A 87 24.78 11.41 17.92
N ILE A 88 23.73 11.76 17.16
CA ILE A 88 23.58 13.07 16.52
C ILE A 88 23.15 14.09 17.59
N ALA A 89 23.87 15.22 17.67
CA ALA A 89 23.55 16.32 18.57
C ALA A 89 22.64 17.33 17.87
N GLU A 90 21.48 17.59 18.44
CA GLU A 90 20.47 18.52 17.94
C GLU A 90 20.13 19.55 18.99
N LYS A 91 20.01 20.82 18.59
CA LYS A 91 19.61 21.92 19.47
C LYS A 91 18.08 21.99 19.54
N ARG A 92 17.51 21.62 20.70
CA ARG A 92 16.05 21.52 20.93
C ARG A 92 15.53 22.59 21.85
N TYR A 93 14.31 23.05 21.61
CA TYR A 93 13.58 23.87 22.57
C TYR A 93 13.11 23.02 23.73
N VAL A 94 13.15 23.58 24.94
CA VAL A 94 12.66 22.99 26.17
C VAL A 94 11.54 23.85 26.71
N ILE A 95 10.43 23.23 27.04
CA ILE A 95 9.25 23.85 27.66
C ILE A 95 8.99 23.19 29.00
N SER A 96 8.29 23.89 29.91
CA SER A 96 7.71 23.31 31.10
C SER A 96 6.21 23.19 30.94
N THR A 97 5.65 22.02 31.26
CA THR A 97 4.23 21.76 31.11
C THR A 97 3.77 20.70 32.10
N PRO A 98 2.54 20.80 32.64
CA PRO A 98 1.97 19.74 33.45
C PRO A 98 1.75 18.46 32.65
N LEU A 99 2.26 17.33 33.17
CA LEU A 99 2.01 15.99 32.72
C LEU A 99 0.90 15.36 33.56
N SER A 100 -0.14 14.86 32.93
CA SER A 100 -1.17 14.02 33.53
C SER A 100 -0.86 12.55 33.25
N LEU A 101 -0.74 11.72 34.29
CA LEU A 101 -0.51 10.28 34.20
C LEU A 101 -1.26 9.57 35.33
N GLY A 102 -2.18 8.69 34.97
CA GLY A 102 -3.11 8.07 35.91
C GLY A 102 -3.95 9.14 36.63
N TYR A 103 -3.89 9.15 37.95
CA TYR A 103 -4.59 10.11 38.81
C TYR A 103 -3.73 11.30 39.27
N ARG A 104 -2.51 11.44 38.74
CA ARG A 104 -1.56 12.49 39.15
C ARG A 104 -1.27 13.47 38.03
N VAL A 105 -0.98 14.73 38.46
CA VAL A 105 -0.54 15.81 37.56
C VAL A 105 0.67 16.49 38.20
N TRP A 106 1.75 16.72 37.43
CA TRP A 106 2.94 17.46 37.89
C TRP A 106 3.69 18.06 36.70
N ASP A 107 4.43 19.12 36.94
CA ASP A 107 5.23 19.78 35.90
C ASP A 107 6.46 18.97 35.54
N ILE A 108 6.73 18.90 34.24
CA ILE A 108 7.91 18.28 33.67
C ILE A 108 8.58 19.20 32.65
N GLU A 109 9.88 19.03 32.48
CA GLU A 109 10.57 19.57 31.31
C GLU A 109 10.35 18.66 30.10
N LEU A 110 9.94 19.24 28.99
CA LEU A 110 9.63 18.53 27.77
C LEU A 110 10.41 19.13 26.61
N THR A 111 11.17 18.31 25.89
CA THR A 111 11.92 18.73 24.70
C THR A 111 11.11 18.52 23.45
N LEU A 112 11.11 19.49 22.55
CA LEU A 112 10.47 19.42 21.25
C LEU A 112 11.42 18.80 20.24
N ALA A 113 11.05 17.67 19.64
CA ALA A 113 11.89 16.93 18.72
C ALA A 113 11.05 16.29 17.61
N ASN A 114 11.60 16.18 16.42
CA ASN A 114 10.97 15.35 15.41
C ASN A 114 11.18 13.87 15.76
N ARG A 115 10.11 13.19 16.16
CA ARG A 115 10.06 11.76 16.51
C ARG A 115 9.11 10.98 15.61
N ASP A 116 8.80 11.54 14.43
CA ASP A 116 7.80 11.00 13.52
C ASP A 116 8.09 9.55 13.09
N SER A 117 9.35 9.21 13.03
CA SER A 117 9.86 7.89 12.67
C SER A 117 10.05 6.92 13.84
N MET A 118 9.82 7.38 15.08
CA MET A 118 9.96 6.53 16.25
C MET A 118 8.61 5.89 16.59
N GLY A 119 8.63 4.65 17.10
CA GLY A 119 7.42 3.91 17.46
C GLY A 119 6.53 4.60 18.50
N TYR A 120 7.03 5.63 19.19
CA TYR A 120 6.28 6.42 20.16
C TYR A 120 6.47 7.91 19.94
N ARG A 121 5.35 8.64 19.90
CA ARG A 121 5.28 10.11 19.77
C ARG A 121 5.75 10.84 21.02
N MET A 122 5.71 10.17 22.17
CA MET A 122 6.16 10.68 23.46
C MET A 122 7.13 9.69 24.11
N LEU A 123 8.17 10.24 24.76
CA LEU A 123 9.12 9.51 25.60
C LEU A 123 9.14 10.16 26.98
N LEU A 124 8.90 9.37 28.01
CA LEU A 124 8.93 9.81 29.40
C LEU A 124 10.33 9.50 29.99
N GLY A 125 11.11 10.54 30.23
CA GLY A 125 12.49 10.43 30.71
C GLY A 125 12.60 10.44 32.26
N ARG A 126 13.79 10.10 32.78
CA ARG A 126 14.06 9.95 34.21
C ARG A 126 13.70 11.17 35.05
N GLU A 127 13.97 12.39 34.57
CA GLU A 127 13.73 13.61 35.35
C GLU A 127 12.23 13.80 35.66
N ALA A 128 11.35 13.40 34.72
CA ALA A 128 9.91 13.42 34.96
C ALA A 128 9.43 12.32 35.92
N MET A 129 10.21 11.24 36.07
CA MET A 129 9.87 10.08 36.91
C MET A 129 10.42 10.14 38.32
N ASN A 130 11.50 10.91 38.55
CA ASN A 130 12.21 10.95 39.85
C ASN A 130 11.24 11.16 41.02
N ASP A 131 11.40 10.31 42.03
CA ASP A 131 10.66 10.29 43.30
C ASP A 131 9.12 10.08 43.16
N ARG A 132 8.60 9.90 41.94
CA ARG A 132 7.16 9.79 41.68
C ARG A 132 6.73 8.44 41.11
N ILE A 133 7.62 7.77 40.35
CA ILE A 133 7.29 6.60 39.54
C ILE A 133 8.19 5.40 39.87
N LEU A 134 7.58 4.21 39.94
CA LEU A 134 8.23 2.91 39.82
C LEU A 134 7.86 2.29 38.50
N VAL A 135 8.85 1.78 37.77
CA VAL A 135 8.61 1.18 36.43
C VAL A 135 8.62 -0.33 36.58
N ASP A 136 7.52 -0.97 36.16
CA ASP A 136 7.46 -2.41 35.93
C ASP A 136 7.67 -2.67 34.41
N PRO A 137 8.85 -3.16 34.01
CA PRO A 137 9.14 -3.37 32.59
C PRO A 137 8.35 -4.52 31.96
N SER A 138 7.71 -5.36 32.76
CA SER A 138 6.88 -6.49 32.30
C SER A 138 5.44 -6.10 32.04
N ALA A 139 5.00 -4.93 32.52
CA ALA A 139 3.66 -4.40 32.37
C ALA A 139 3.58 -3.31 31.29
N SER A 140 2.36 -3.05 30.82
CA SER A 140 1.98 -1.93 29.96
C SER A 140 0.63 -1.41 30.39
N PHE A 141 0.42 -0.09 30.25
CA PHE A 141 -0.85 0.57 30.56
C PHE A 141 -1.42 0.24 31.95
N CYS A 142 -0.56 0.34 32.99
CA CYS A 142 -0.95 0.06 34.38
C CYS A 142 -2.09 0.97 34.88
N HIS A 143 -2.29 2.12 34.25
CA HIS A 143 -3.38 3.06 34.54
C HIS A 143 -4.57 2.94 33.59
N GLY A 144 -4.64 1.86 32.80
CA GLY A 144 -5.72 1.53 31.89
C GLY A 144 -5.41 1.88 30.43
N GLU A 145 -5.97 1.09 29.54
CA GLU A 145 -6.00 1.40 28.10
C GLU A 145 -7.15 2.36 27.80
N ILE A 146 -6.92 3.25 26.85
CA ILE A 146 -7.99 4.13 26.32
C ILE A 146 -8.51 3.48 25.03
N ALA A 147 -9.80 3.16 25.02
CA ALA A 147 -10.46 2.58 23.84
C ALA A 147 -10.54 3.61 22.69
N ASP A 148 -10.56 3.12 21.43
CA ASP A 148 -10.61 3.99 20.25
C ASP A 148 -11.81 4.96 20.28
N GLU A 149 -12.98 4.53 20.77
CA GLU A 149 -14.17 5.36 20.94
C GLU A 149 -13.97 6.53 21.93
N GLN A 150 -13.15 6.30 22.97
CA GLN A 150 -12.79 7.34 23.94
C GLN A 150 -11.79 8.33 23.33
N ILE A 151 -10.86 7.82 22.51
CA ILE A 151 -9.93 8.64 21.75
C ILE A 151 -10.68 9.55 20.79
N ASP A 152 -11.63 9.01 20.03
CA ASP A 152 -12.50 9.76 19.12
C ASP A 152 -13.32 10.83 19.88
N HIS A 153 -13.74 10.54 21.11
CA HIS A 153 -14.44 11.53 21.93
C HIS A 153 -13.48 12.64 22.46
N MET A 154 -12.26 12.30 22.83
CA MET A 154 -11.27 13.25 23.38
C MET A 154 -10.73 14.23 22.32
N TYR A 155 -10.54 13.77 21.09
CA TYR A 155 -9.98 14.57 20.00
C TYR A 155 -11.06 15.14 19.06
N GLY A 156 -12.34 14.93 19.36
CA GLY A 156 -13.46 15.10 18.45
C GLY A 156 -13.49 13.98 17.42
N LYS A 157 -14.63 13.78 16.76
CA LYS A 157 -14.61 12.95 15.52
C LYS A 157 -13.52 13.54 14.64
N ILE A 158 -12.54 12.72 14.27
CA ILE A 158 -11.38 13.14 13.50
C ILE A 158 -11.88 13.68 12.15
N GLU A 159 -12.27 14.94 12.13
CA GLU A 159 -12.52 15.65 10.88
C GLU A 159 -11.15 15.83 10.21
N SER A 160 -10.96 15.16 9.11
CA SER A 160 -9.79 15.35 8.27
C SER A 160 -9.74 16.82 7.85
N THR A 161 -8.81 17.59 8.37
CA THR A 161 -8.56 18.98 7.95
C THR A 161 -8.15 19.08 6.46
N HIS A 162 -7.87 17.96 5.82
CA HIS A 162 -7.74 17.80 4.39
C HIS A 162 -8.84 16.84 3.94
N GLY A 163 -9.83 17.34 3.21
CA GLY A 163 -11.04 16.62 2.81
C GLY A 163 -10.83 15.38 1.93
N GLY A 164 -9.60 14.86 1.76
CA GLY A 164 -9.27 13.70 0.94
C GLY A 164 -8.09 12.90 1.44
N LEU A 165 -7.97 11.65 0.95
CA LEU A 165 -6.80 10.81 1.17
C LEU A 165 -5.62 11.32 0.34
N ARG A 166 -4.40 11.05 0.81
CA ARG A 166 -3.15 11.31 0.09
C ARG A 166 -2.63 10.02 -0.52
N ILE A 167 -2.79 9.87 -1.84
CA ILE A 167 -2.56 8.62 -2.56
C ILE A 167 -1.43 8.78 -3.56
N ALA A 168 -0.40 7.94 -3.47
CA ALA A 168 0.65 7.89 -4.48
C ALA A 168 0.36 6.82 -5.55
N LEU A 169 0.53 7.17 -6.83
CA LEU A 169 0.56 6.24 -7.93
C LEU A 169 2.01 5.89 -8.27
N LEU A 170 2.48 4.71 -7.84
CA LEU A 170 3.83 4.21 -8.08
C LEU A 170 3.90 3.52 -9.45
N ALA A 171 4.42 4.22 -10.45
CA ALA A 171 4.47 3.74 -11.84
C ALA A 171 5.72 4.25 -12.57
N SER A 172 5.94 3.82 -13.81
CA SER A 172 7.11 4.24 -14.60
C SER A 172 6.81 5.34 -15.64
N ASP A 173 5.53 5.62 -15.90
CA ASP A 173 5.12 6.53 -16.97
C ASP A 173 3.74 7.14 -16.65
N ALA A 174 3.72 8.45 -16.40
CA ALA A 174 2.50 9.18 -16.07
C ALA A 174 1.53 9.28 -17.26
N ASN A 175 2.04 9.17 -18.50
CA ASN A 175 1.25 9.42 -19.70
C ASN A 175 0.41 8.24 -20.19
N LEU A 176 0.59 7.06 -19.61
CA LEU A 176 -0.26 5.92 -19.95
C LEU A 176 -1.71 6.19 -19.58
N PHE A 177 -2.64 5.83 -20.47
CA PHE A 177 -4.09 5.98 -20.24
C PHE A 177 -4.51 5.54 -18.83
N SER A 178 -4.14 4.33 -18.44
CA SER A 178 -4.51 3.78 -17.12
C SER A 178 -4.02 4.64 -15.96
N ASN A 179 -2.81 5.20 -16.06
CA ASN A 179 -2.22 5.99 -14.99
C ASN A 179 -2.87 7.38 -14.92
N LYS A 180 -3.08 8.03 -16.07
CA LYS A 180 -3.84 9.29 -16.13
C LYS A 180 -5.23 9.13 -15.53
N ARG A 181 -5.98 8.10 -15.96
CA ARG A 181 -7.35 7.89 -15.50
C ARG A 181 -7.44 7.60 -14.00
N ILE A 182 -6.45 6.88 -13.42
CA ILE A 182 -6.37 6.66 -11.96
C ILE A 182 -6.12 7.98 -11.22
N MET A 183 -5.18 8.80 -11.71
CA MET A 183 -4.90 10.11 -11.11
C MET A 183 -6.16 11.00 -11.14
N GLU A 184 -6.76 11.15 -12.32
CA GLU A 184 -8.01 11.92 -12.52
C GLU A 184 -9.14 11.43 -11.61
N SER A 185 -9.36 10.10 -11.53
CA SER A 185 -10.41 9.54 -10.66
C SER A 185 -10.18 9.82 -9.18
N GLY A 186 -8.94 9.84 -8.72
CA GLY A 186 -8.62 10.20 -7.34
C GLY A 186 -8.90 11.70 -7.07
N GLU A 187 -8.47 12.57 -7.99
CA GLU A 187 -8.69 14.02 -7.91
C GLU A 187 -10.18 14.38 -7.98
N GLU A 188 -10.94 13.76 -8.91
CA GLU A 188 -12.41 13.92 -9.04
C GLU A 188 -13.16 13.54 -7.74
N ARG A 189 -12.57 12.66 -6.93
CA ARG A 189 -13.12 12.23 -5.64
C ARG A 189 -12.63 13.06 -4.47
N GLY A 190 -11.78 14.07 -4.71
CA GLY A 190 -11.27 14.99 -3.71
C GLY A 190 -10.03 14.50 -2.97
N HIS A 191 -9.30 13.52 -3.52
CA HIS A 191 -8.04 13.05 -2.95
C HIS A 191 -6.84 13.82 -3.50
N GLU A 192 -5.78 13.96 -2.70
CA GLU A 192 -4.48 14.42 -3.17
C GLU A 192 -3.75 13.27 -3.86
N MET A 193 -3.62 13.35 -5.19
CA MET A 193 -2.96 12.33 -5.98
C MET A 193 -1.51 12.72 -6.29
N LEU A 194 -0.57 11.81 -5.99
CA LEU A 194 0.85 12.02 -6.23
C LEU A 194 1.39 10.98 -7.23
N PHE A 195 1.91 11.42 -8.37
CA PHE A 195 2.63 10.51 -9.26
C PHE A 195 4.06 10.28 -8.78
N ALA A 196 4.40 9.03 -8.44
CA ALA A 196 5.73 8.59 -8.04
C ALA A 196 6.36 7.70 -9.11
N ASN A 197 7.32 8.25 -9.89
CA ASN A 197 8.05 7.44 -10.86
C ASN A 197 9.00 6.49 -10.14
N VAL A 198 8.82 5.18 -10.33
CA VAL A 198 9.64 4.13 -9.70
C VAL A 198 11.15 4.39 -9.83
N ARG A 199 11.62 4.87 -11.01
CA ARG A 199 13.03 5.11 -11.28
C ARG A 199 13.61 6.33 -10.56
N HIS A 200 12.75 7.21 -10.05
CA HIS A 200 13.13 8.43 -9.34
C HIS A 200 12.97 8.30 -7.82
N CYS A 201 12.40 7.19 -7.36
CA CYS A 201 12.34 6.88 -5.93
C CYS A 201 13.65 6.25 -5.47
N TYR A 202 14.05 6.55 -4.26
CA TYR A 202 15.12 5.86 -3.54
C TYR A 202 14.74 5.76 -2.07
N MET A 203 15.32 4.82 -1.35
CA MET A 203 14.89 4.50 0.01
C MET A 203 16.05 4.49 0.98
N LYS A 204 15.77 4.93 2.20
CA LYS A 204 16.64 4.77 3.35
C LYS A 204 16.17 3.54 4.13
N LEU A 205 17.05 2.57 4.27
CA LEU A 205 16.81 1.37 5.07
C LEU A 205 17.32 1.63 6.48
N ASP A 206 16.39 1.88 7.40
CA ASP A 206 16.67 2.18 8.79
C ASP A 206 15.61 1.49 9.66
N ALA A 207 16.02 0.78 10.71
CA ALA A 207 15.09 0.02 11.57
C ALA A 207 14.12 0.93 12.35
N THR A 208 14.53 2.18 12.62
CA THR A 208 13.73 3.13 13.40
C THR A 208 13.06 4.19 12.54
N ASN A 209 13.61 4.48 11.37
CA ASN A 209 13.13 5.52 10.46
C ASN A 209 13.29 5.11 8.99
N PRO A 210 12.49 4.14 8.51
CA PRO A 210 12.46 3.81 7.09
C PRO A 210 11.85 4.98 6.29
N GLU A 211 12.49 5.35 5.16
CA GLU A 211 12.04 6.47 4.35
C GLU A 211 12.02 6.10 2.86
N VAL A 212 11.10 6.69 2.12
CA VAL A 212 11.11 6.70 0.65
C VAL A 212 11.26 8.14 0.18
N HIS A 213 12.31 8.39 -0.57
CA HIS A 213 12.61 9.69 -1.15
C HIS A 213 12.33 9.70 -2.65
N TYR A 214 12.00 10.88 -3.15
CA TYR A 214 11.85 11.14 -4.56
C TYR A 214 12.94 12.09 -5.07
N ARG A 215 13.26 12.01 -6.35
CA ARG A 215 14.26 12.87 -7.00
C ARG A 215 14.15 14.31 -6.53
N GLY A 216 15.31 14.92 -6.20
CA GLY A 216 15.39 16.27 -5.63
C GLY A 216 15.32 16.32 -4.10
N GLY A 217 15.41 15.16 -3.41
CA GLY A 217 15.46 15.09 -1.94
C GLY A 217 14.08 15.15 -1.26
N ARG A 218 12.98 15.17 -2.04
CA ARG A 218 11.62 15.17 -1.48
C ARG A 218 11.34 13.84 -0.79
N ASN A 219 11.05 13.85 0.49
CA ASN A 219 10.59 12.68 1.21
C ASN A 219 9.10 12.43 0.91
N LEU A 220 8.76 11.18 0.58
CA LEU A 220 7.37 10.75 0.34
C LEU A 220 6.76 10.28 1.68
N VAL A 221 6.43 11.25 2.51
CA VAL A 221 5.79 11.04 3.82
C VAL A 221 4.28 11.30 3.74
N ASP A 222 3.57 10.90 4.78
CA ASP A 222 2.14 11.19 4.97
C ASP A 222 1.23 10.65 3.86
N LEU A 223 1.61 9.53 3.26
CA LEU A 223 0.75 8.82 2.31
C LEU A 223 -0.21 7.88 3.06
N ASP A 224 -1.48 7.94 2.69
CA ASP A 224 -2.49 6.99 3.18
C ASP A 224 -2.44 5.68 2.38
N ALA A 225 -2.19 5.79 1.07
CA ALA A 225 -2.12 4.64 0.18
C ALA A 225 -1.12 4.80 -0.97
N VAL A 226 -0.68 3.67 -1.50
CA VAL A 226 0.10 3.58 -2.74
C VAL A 226 -0.58 2.62 -3.71
N ILE A 227 -0.89 3.09 -4.91
CA ILE A 227 -1.36 2.26 -6.02
C ILE A 227 -0.16 1.79 -6.82
N THR A 228 0.10 0.49 -6.81
CA THR A 228 1.26 -0.11 -7.47
C THR A 228 0.96 -0.48 -8.92
N ARG A 229 1.53 0.27 -9.87
CA ARG A 229 1.43 0.03 -11.32
C ARG A 229 2.79 -0.31 -11.91
N ILE A 230 3.43 -1.33 -11.33
CA ILE A 230 4.80 -1.74 -11.62
C ILE A 230 4.86 -2.52 -12.93
N ARG A 231 5.70 -2.08 -13.88
CA ARG A 231 5.97 -2.80 -15.14
C ARG A 231 6.85 -4.05 -14.90
N PRO A 232 6.76 -5.09 -15.75
CA PRO A 232 7.63 -6.28 -15.63
C PRO A 232 9.12 -5.97 -15.52
N SER A 233 9.62 -5.04 -16.32
CA SER A 233 11.03 -4.61 -16.31
C SER A 233 11.48 -3.88 -15.04
N ALA A 234 10.56 -3.47 -14.18
CA ALA A 234 10.82 -2.76 -12.94
C ALA A 234 10.39 -3.58 -11.70
N THR A 235 10.08 -4.88 -11.85
CA THR A 235 9.48 -5.69 -10.79
C THR A 235 10.36 -5.70 -9.54
N PHE A 236 11.66 -5.98 -9.66
CA PHE A 236 12.57 -6.04 -8.51
C PHE A 236 12.55 -4.72 -7.71
N TYR A 237 12.86 -3.62 -8.38
CA TYR A 237 13.00 -2.33 -7.71
C TYR A 237 11.66 -1.74 -7.28
N GLY A 238 10.62 -1.86 -8.11
CA GLY A 238 9.28 -1.38 -7.79
C GLY A 238 8.67 -2.12 -6.58
N CYS A 239 8.86 -3.44 -6.50
CA CYS A 239 8.43 -4.21 -5.33
C CYS A 239 9.26 -3.89 -4.07
N ALA A 240 10.56 -3.55 -4.22
CA ALA A 240 11.36 -3.09 -3.10
C ALA A 240 10.84 -1.76 -2.54
N ILE A 241 10.50 -0.79 -3.41
CA ILE A 241 9.87 0.49 -3.00
C ILE A 241 8.50 0.23 -2.36
N ALA A 242 7.66 -0.62 -2.95
CA ALA A 242 6.35 -0.95 -2.38
C ALA A 242 6.49 -1.57 -0.98
N ARG A 243 7.43 -2.49 -0.79
CA ARG A 243 7.72 -3.12 0.52
C ARG A 243 8.21 -2.10 1.54
N GLN A 244 8.96 -1.10 1.12
CA GLN A 244 9.36 0.00 1.99
C GLN A 244 8.15 0.80 2.47
N PHE A 245 7.20 1.13 1.59
CA PHE A 245 5.94 1.76 2.01
C PHE A 245 5.13 0.86 2.95
N GLU A 246 5.06 -0.45 2.69
CA GLU A 246 4.41 -1.42 3.57
C GLU A 246 5.05 -1.42 4.97
N SER A 247 6.39 -1.37 5.07
CA SER A 247 7.10 -1.29 6.35
C SER A 247 6.88 0.04 7.09
N MET A 248 6.51 1.09 6.36
CA MET A 248 6.10 2.39 6.93
C MET A 248 4.62 2.42 7.33
N GLY A 249 3.88 1.31 7.19
CA GLY A 249 2.45 1.22 7.51
C GLY A 249 1.53 1.84 6.47
N VAL A 250 2.02 2.16 5.26
CA VAL A 250 1.22 2.69 4.16
C VAL A 250 0.49 1.55 3.45
N TYR A 251 -0.80 1.69 3.22
CA TYR A 251 -1.56 0.70 2.45
C TYR A 251 -1.09 0.65 1.00
N THR A 252 -0.77 -0.55 0.50
CA THR A 252 -0.43 -0.76 -0.92
C THR A 252 -1.53 -1.52 -1.63
N MET A 253 -2.14 -0.91 -2.65
CA MET A 253 -3.08 -1.60 -3.53
C MET A 253 -2.29 -2.46 -4.52
N ASN A 254 -2.33 -3.73 -4.29
CA ASN A 254 -1.47 -4.87 -4.50
C ASN A 254 -0.14 -4.76 -3.74
N SER A 255 0.03 -5.70 -2.79
CA SER A 255 1.24 -5.80 -2.00
C SER A 255 2.46 -6.21 -2.85
N SER A 256 3.65 -5.85 -2.36
CA SER A 256 4.91 -6.24 -2.99
C SER A 256 5.04 -7.76 -3.18
N THR A 257 4.57 -8.53 -2.20
CA THR A 257 4.57 -10.00 -2.24
C THR A 257 3.62 -10.52 -3.32
N SER A 258 2.38 -10.05 -3.37
CA SER A 258 1.39 -10.47 -4.38
C SER A 258 1.83 -10.15 -5.81
N ILE A 259 2.48 -8.98 -6.01
CA ILE A 259 3.04 -8.61 -7.31
C ILE A 259 4.18 -9.56 -7.69
N THR A 260 5.12 -9.82 -6.77
CA THR A 260 6.25 -10.72 -7.03
C THR A 260 5.77 -12.12 -7.39
N GLN A 261 4.84 -12.68 -6.63
CA GLN A 261 4.23 -13.98 -6.89
C GLN A 261 3.55 -14.06 -8.26
N SER A 262 2.77 -13.02 -8.63
CA SER A 262 2.07 -13.00 -9.92
C SER A 262 3.01 -12.80 -11.12
N ARG A 263 4.21 -12.28 -10.91
CA ARG A 263 5.23 -12.07 -11.96
C ARG A 263 6.03 -13.32 -12.29
N ASP A 264 6.23 -14.17 -11.33
CA ASP A 264 6.85 -15.49 -11.56
C ASP A 264 5.80 -16.44 -12.13
N LYS A 265 5.80 -16.62 -13.45
CA LYS A 265 4.81 -17.43 -14.15
C LYS A 265 4.76 -18.89 -13.67
N LEU A 266 5.92 -19.49 -13.37
CA LEU A 266 5.97 -20.87 -12.93
C LEU A 266 5.42 -20.99 -11.51
N TYR A 267 5.89 -20.14 -10.60
CA TYR A 267 5.39 -20.09 -9.22
C TYR A 267 3.89 -19.79 -9.17
N ALA A 268 3.42 -18.82 -9.97
CA ALA A 268 2.00 -18.49 -10.05
C ALA A 268 1.15 -19.71 -10.45
N LEU A 269 1.55 -20.44 -11.50
CA LEU A 269 0.85 -21.65 -11.93
C LEU A 269 0.86 -22.74 -10.84
N GLN A 270 1.99 -22.97 -10.17
CA GLN A 270 2.10 -23.93 -9.07
C GLN A 270 1.17 -23.55 -7.92
N LEU A 271 1.13 -22.27 -7.53
CA LEU A 271 0.26 -21.78 -6.45
C LEU A 271 -1.22 -21.92 -6.81
N LEU A 272 -1.59 -21.62 -8.05
CA LEU A 272 -2.97 -21.74 -8.54
C LEU A 272 -3.43 -23.19 -8.57
N ILE A 273 -2.62 -24.10 -9.10
CA ILE A 273 -2.93 -25.55 -9.13
C ILE A 273 -3.05 -26.12 -7.71
N HIS A 274 -2.11 -25.76 -6.82
CA HIS A 274 -2.14 -26.20 -5.42
C HIS A 274 -3.46 -25.80 -4.73
N ASN A 275 -4.05 -24.69 -5.13
CA ASN A 275 -5.34 -24.22 -4.64
C ASN A 275 -6.54 -24.74 -5.45
N GLY A 276 -6.34 -25.72 -6.32
CA GLY A 276 -7.42 -26.37 -7.09
C GLY A 276 -8.08 -25.44 -8.10
N LEU A 277 -7.27 -24.68 -8.86
CA LEU A 277 -7.73 -23.94 -10.02
C LEU A 277 -7.26 -24.65 -11.30
N ASP A 278 -8.19 -24.85 -12.22
CA ASP A 278 -7.90 -25.54 -13.47
C ASP A 278 -7.16 -24.63 -14.46
N ILE A 279 -6.08 -25.14 -15.02
CA ILE A 279 -5.26 -24.48 -16.04
C ILE A 279 -5.11 -25.43 -17.24
N PRO A 280 -4.77 -24.95 -18.45
CA PRO A 280 -4.35 -25.85 -19.53
C PRO A 280 -3.12 -26.67 -19.08
N ILE A 281 -3.06 -27.94 -19.44
CA ILE A 281 -1.93 -28.81 -19.08
C ILE A 281 -0.63 -28.11 -19.44
N THR A 282 0.26 -27.97 -18.49
CA THR A 282 1.50 -27.20 -18.63
C THR A 282 2.68 -28.03 -18.14
N GLY A 283 3.71 -28.14 -18.97
CA GLY A 283 4.99 -28.80 -18.65
C GLY A 283 6.12 -27.81 -18.56
N PHE A 284 7.07 -28.09 -17.67
CA PHE A 284 8.33 -27.35 -17.51
C PHE A 284 9.47 -28.32 -17.35
N ALA A 285 10.56 -28.13 -18.10
CA ALA A 285 11.82 -28.85 -17.90
C ALA A 285 13.00 -27.95 -18.24
N ASN A 286 14.05 -28.10 -17.46
CA ASN A 286 15.33 -27.36 -17.64
C ASN A 286 16.29 -28.03 -18.62
N SER A 287 16.16 -29.35 -18.80
CA SER A 287 17.05 -30.12 -19.69
C SER A 287 16.56 -30.12 -21.15
N PRO A 288 17.47 -29.93 -22.13
CA PRO A 288 17.14 -30.12 -23.54
C PRO A 288 16.73 -31.57 -23.88
N MET A 289 17.21 -32.57 -23.10
CA MET A 289 16.90 -33.98 -23.34
C MET A 289 15.45 -34.34 -23.14
N ASP A 290 14.70 -33.54 -22.36
CA ASP A 290 13.29 -33.78 -22.01
C ASP A 290 12.31 -33.15 -23.00
N THR A 291 12.75 -32.74 -24.20
CA THR A 291 11.89 -32.01 -25.16
C THR A 291 10.70 -32.86 -25.62
N ASN A 292 10.95 -34.13 -25.95
CA ASN A 292 9.90 -35.04 -26.41
C ASN A 292 8.91 -35.37 -25.30
N ASP A 293 9.41 -35.62 -24.11
CA ASP A 293 8.56 -35.91 -22.92
C ASP A 293 7.65 -34.70 -22.57
N LEU A 294 8.17 -33.48 -22.68
CA LEU A 294 7.35 -32.26 -22.51
C LEU A 294 6.23 -32.16 -23.56
N ILE A 295 6.53 -32.46 -24.83
CA ILE A 295 5.51 -32.42 -25.89
C ILE A 295 4.44 -33.47 -25.62
N ASP A 296 4.81 -34.67 -25.23
CA ASP A 296 3.87 -35.75 -24.95
C ASP A 296 3.05 -35.48 -23.69
N MET A 297 3.67 -34.90 -22.64
CA MET A 297 3.02 -34.52 -21.40
C MET A 297 1.83 -33.57 -21.60
N VAL A 298 1.93 -32.63 -22.54
CA VAL A 298 0.86 -31.66 -22.82
C VAL A 298 -0.13 -32.14 -23.89
N GLY A 299 -0.04 -33.40 -24.32
CA GLY A 299 -0.96 -34.00 -25.28
C GLY A 299 -0.54 -33.84 -26.74
N GLY A 300 0.70 -33.50 -27.02
CA GLY A 300 1.23 -33.34 -28.37
C GLY A 300 0.94 -31.98 -29.01
N ALA A 301 1.25 -31.86 -30.28
CA ALA A 301 0.96 -30.66 -31.08
C ALA A 301 -0.50 -30.68 -31.64
N PRO A 302 -1.08 -29.48 -31.81
CA PRO A 302 -0.54 -28.16 -31.61
C PRO A 302 -0.42 -27.81 -30.12
N LEU A 303 0.64 -27.06 -29.77
CA LEU A 303 0.93 -26.65 -28.40
C LEU A 303 1.48 -25.22 -28.36
N ILE A 304 1.47 -24.61 -27.18
CA ILE A 304 2.01 -23.28 -26.95
C ILE A 304 3.36 -23.40 -26.22
N VAL A 305 4.38 -22.70 -26.73
CA VAL A 305 5.66 -22.49 -26.02
C VAL A 305 5.71 -21.07 -25.51
N LYS A 306 5.94 -20.88 -24.20
CA LYS A 306 5.98 -19.56 -23.55
C LYS A 306 7.32 -19.34 -22.84
N LEU A 307 7.99 -18.23 -23.11
CA LEU A 307 9.13 -17.80 -22.30
C LEU A 307 8.66 -17.31 -20.92
N LEU A 308 9.37 -17.70 -19.85
CA LEU A 308 9.05 -17.24 -18.50
C LEU A 308 9.22 -15.72 -18.36
N GLU A 309 10.25 -15.16 -18.98
CA GLU A 309 10.59 -13.73 -18.91
C GLU A 309 9.82 -12.86 -19.92
N GLY A 310 8.96 -13.45 -20.76
CA GLY A 310 8.14 -12.74 -21.76
C GLY A 310 6.96 -11.99 -21.16
N SER A 311 6.57 -10.85 -21.74
CA SER A 311 5.38 -10.09 -21.41
C SER A 311 4.64 -9.60 -22.64
N GLN A 312 3.36 -9.28 -22.52
CA GLN A 312 2.49 -8.77 -23.62
C GLN A 312 2.44 -9.67 -24.86
N GLY A 313 2.49 -11.00 -24.68
CA GLY A 313 2.51 -11.97 -25.78
C GLY A 313 3.85 -12.13 -26.50
N ARG A 314 4.88 -11.39 -26.08
CA ARG A 314 6.25 -11.60 -26.58
C ARG A 314 6.82 -12.89 -25.99
N GLY A 315 7.43 -13.72 -26.84
CA GLY A 315 7.95 -15.03 -26.42
C GLY A 315 6.84 -16.08 -26.21
N VAL A 316 5.68 -15.94 -26.85
CA VAL A 316 4.62 -16.93 -26.94
C VAL A 316 4.50 -17.41 -28.39
N VAL A 317 4.71 -18.70 -28.62
CA VAL A 317 4.75 -19.31 -29.97
C VAL A 317 3.76 -20.48 -30.03
N LEU A 318 2.92 -20.51 -31.04
CA LEU A 318 2.11 -21.67 -31.39
C LEU A 318 2.93 -22.60 -32.27
N ALA A 319 3.13 -23.83 -31.84
CA ALA A 319 3.76 -24.88 -32.62
C ALA A 319 2.68 -25.87 -33.13
N GLU A 320 2.35 -25.77 -34.40
CA GLU A 320 1.25 -26.55 -35.00
C GLU A 320 1.59 -28.01 -35.18
N THR A 321 2.86 -28.34 -35.35
CA THR A 321 3.34 -29.71 -35.55
C THR A 321 4.41 -30.08 -34.52
N ARG A 322 4.57 -31.39 -34.26
CA ARG A 322 5.58 -31.90 -33.36
C ARG A 322 7.00 -31.40 -33.76
N LYS A 323 7.32 -31.43 -35.02
CA LYS A 323 8.65 -31.00 -35.54
C LYS A 323 8.86 -29.49 -35.30
N ALA A 324 7.83 -28.67 -35.46
CA ALA A 324 7.89 -27.24 -35.15
C ALA A 324 8.08 -27.03 -33.63
N ALA A 325 7.37 -27.79 -32.80
CA ALA A 325 7.51 -27.75 -31.33
C ALA A 325 8.93 -28.09 -30.89
N GLU A 326 9.47 -29.20 -31.37
CA GLU A 326 10.89 -29.62 -31.10
C GLU A 326 11.86 -28.51 -31.49
N SER A 327 11.72 -27.95 -32.69
CA SER A 327 12.62 -26.90 -33.20
C SER A 327 12.59 -25.65 -32.32
N VAL A 328 11.40 -25.18 -31.95
CA VAL A 328 11.22 -23.96 -31.11
C VAL A 328 11.73 -24.19 -29.68
N ILE A 329 11.39 -25.32 -29.06
CA ILE A 329 11.84 -25.66 -27.71
C ILE A 329 13.35 -25.76 -27.68
N ASN A 330 13.97 -26.49 -28.62
CA ASN A 330 15.41 -26.67 -28.66
C ASN A 330 16.14 -25.35 -28.94
N ALA A 331 15.62 -24.49 -29.81
CA ALA A 331 16.17 -23.17 -30.06
C ALA A 331 16.19 -22.29 -28.78
N PHE A 332 15.11 -22.26 -28.02
CA PHE A 332 15.08 -21.52 -26.77
C PHE A 332 15.96 -22.12 -25.69
N LYS A 333 16.03 -23.44 -25.57
CA LYS A 333 16.91 -24.11 -24.65
C LYS A 333 18.41 -23.90 -25.00
N ALA A 334 18.73 -23.83 -26.28
CA ALA A 334 20.11 -23.48 -26.72
C ALA A 334 20.52 -22.06 -26.28
N LEU A 335 19.55 -21.15 -26.17
CA LEU A 335 19.74 -19.81 -25.63
C LEU A 335 19.68 -19.77 -24.09
N ARG A 336 19.59 -20.91 -23.39
CA ARG A 336 19.43 -21.05 -21.95
C ARG A 336 18.16 -20.28 -21.40
N ALA A 337 17.14 -20.14 -22.25
CA ALA A 337 15.92 -19.49 -21.83
C ALA A 337 15.01 -20.48 -21.11
N ASN A 338 14.45 -20.05 -19.97
CA ASN A 338 13.43 -20.80 -19.26
C ASN A 338 12.09 -20.70 -20.02
N LEU A 339 11.45 -21.83 -20.28
CA LEU A 339 10.20 -21.89 -21.03
C LEU A 339 9.18 -22.85 -20.41
N LEU A 340 7.92 -22.58 -20.67
CA LEU A 340 6.79 -23.46 -20.43
C LEU A 340 6.27 -24.00 -21.75
N VAL A 341 5.88 -25.27 -21.75
CA VAL A 341 5.10 -25.91 -22.84
C VAL A 341 3.69 -26.11 -22.32
N GLN A 342 2.69 -25.67 -23.08
CA GLN A 342 1.30 -25.68 -22.64
C GLN A 342 0.37 -26.21 -23.73
N GLN A 343 -0.62 -26.98 -23.30
CA GLN A 343 -1.70 -27.46 -24.18
C GLN A 343 -2.37 -26.28 -24.91
N PHE A 344 -2.56 -26.44 -26.22
CA PHE A 344 -3.33 -25.48 -27.01
C PHE A 344 -4.81 -25.83 -26.98
N ILE A 345 -5.66 -24.87 -26.57
CA ILE A 345 -7.11 -25.05 -26.48
C ILE A 345 -7.73 -24.61 -27.80
N LYS A 346 -7.90 -25.56 -28.74
CA LYS A 346 -8.37 -25.33 -30.11
C LYS A 346 -9.78 -24.76 -30.14
N GLU A 347 -10.65 -25.24 -29.28
CA GLU A 347 -12.08 -24.86 -29.22
C GLU A 347 -12.30 -23.41 -28.78
N ALA A 348 -11.31 -22.75 -28.20
CA ALA A 348 -11.39 -21.34 -27.90
C ALA A 348 -11.30 -20.42 -29.11
N GLN A 349 -10.80 -20.93 -30.27
CA GLN A 349 -10.76 -20.21 -31.54
C GLN A 349 -10.11 -18.81 -31.45
N GLY A 350 -9.03 -18.67 -30.73
CA GLY A 350 -8.35 -17.38 -30.54
C GLY A 350 -9.12 -16.39 -29.66
N LYS A 351 -10.03 -16.87 -28.80
CA LYS A 351 -10.81 -16.05 -27.88
C LYS A 351 -10.42 -16.36 -26.44
N ASP A 352 -10.38 -15.32 -25.62
CA ASP A 352 -10.24 -15.44 -24.17
C ASP A 352 -11.12 -14.40 -23.44
N LEU A 353 -11.28 -14.59 -22.15
CA LEU A 353 -11.99 -13.68 -21.26
C LEU A 353 -10.97 -12.92 -20.41
N ARG A 354 -11.05 -11.59 -20.37
CA ARG A 354 -10.38 -10.75 -19.39
C ARG A 354 -11.38 -10.34 -18.32
N CYS A 355 -11.26 -10.92 -17.13
CA CYS A 355 -12.02 -10.51 -15.95
C CYS A 355 -11.19 -9.51 -15.12
N PHE A 356 -11.75 -8.32 -14.89
CA PHE A 356 -11.15 -7.34 -13.97
C PHE A 356 -11.75 -7.54 -12.59
N VAL A 357 -10.91 -7.94 -11.63
CA VAL A 357 -11.32 -8.22 -10.24
C VAL A 357 -10.82 -7.11 -9.34
N ILE A 358 -11.71 -6.58 -8.49
CA ILE A 358 -11.39 -5.62 -7.43
C ILE A 358 -12.01 -6.15 -6.15
N ASP A 359 -11.23 -6.27 -5.08
CA ASP A 359 -11.64 -6.74 -3.75
C ASP A 359 -12.51 -7.99 -3.81
N GLY A 360 -12.05 -9.00 -4.53
CA GLY A 360 -12.75 -10.28 -4.65
C GLY A 360 -14.08 -10.22 -5.41
N LYS A 361 -14.33 -9.16 -6.19
CA LYS A 361 -15.52 -9.04 -7.05
C LYS A 361 -15.12 -8.77 -8.49
N VAL A 362 -15.77 -9.44 -9.45
CA VAL A 362 -15.59 -9.13 -10.87
C VAL A 362 -16.28 -7.81 -11.18
N ALA A 363 -15.48 -6.75 -11.35
CA ALA A 363 -15.94 -5.40 -11.68
C ALA A 363 -16.42 -5.29 -13.14
N ALA A 364 -15.67 -5.89 -14.07
CA ALA A 364 -15.99 -5.91 -15.49
C ALA A 364 -15.39 -7.13 -16.17
N THR A 365 -15.95 -7.52 -17.32
CA THR A 365 -15.44 -8.60 -18.15
C THR A 365 -15.61 -8.25 -19.62
N ILE A 366 -14.59 -8.56 -20.40
CA ILE A 366 -14.59 -8.50 -21.86
C ILE A 366 -14.13 -9.84 -22.42
N GLU A 367 -14.68 -10.22 -23.57
CA GLU A 367 -14.10 -11.24 -24.42
C GLU A 367 -13.16 -10.55 -25.41
N ARG A 368 -11.94 -11.06 -25.49
CA ARG A 368 -10.95 -10.62 -26.47
C ARG A 368 -10.91 -11.65 -27.60
N GLU A 369 -10.82 -11.21 -28.83
CA GLU A 369 -10.73 -12.03 -30.01
C GLU A 369 -9.50 -11.65 -30.82
N ALA A 370 -8.68 -12.63 -31.17
CA ALA A 370 -7.48 -12.45 -31.96
C ALA A 370 -7.76 -11.87 -33.35
N ALA A 371 -6.82 -11.14 -33.91
CA ALA A 371 -6.88 -10.73 -35.31
C ALA A 371 -6.83 -11.96 -36.24
N PRO A 372 -7.38 -11.87 -37.47
CA PRO A 372 -7.31 -12.96 -38.44
C PRO A 372 -5.88 -13.45 -38.65
N GLY A 373 -5.67 -14.76 -38.54
CA GLY A 373 -4.32 -15.37 -38.66
C GLY A 373 -3.48 -15.31 -37.39
N GLU A 374 -3.97 -14.72 -36.29
CA GLU A 374 -3.34 -14.67 -34.99
C GLU A 374 -4.10 -15.56 -33.99
N PHE A 375 -3.39 -16.17 -33.03
CA PHE A 375 -4.01 -16.98 -31.99
C PHE A 375 -4.06 -16.26 -30.64
N ARG A 376 -3.30 -15.17 -30.49
CA ARG A 376 -3.22 -14.36 -29.26
C ARG A 376 -4.29 -13.28 -29.27
N ALA A 377 -5.19 -13.29 -28.32
CA ALA A 377 -6.30 -12.34 -28.21
C ALA A 377 -5.91 -10.95 -27.66
N ASN A 378 -4.60 -10.61 -27.70
CA ASN A 378 -4.09 -9.36 -27.13
C ASN A 378 -4.53 -8.13 -27.93
N LEU A 379 -5.18 -7.16 -27.27
CA LEU A 379 -5.66 -5.91 -27.91
C LEU A 379 -4.52 -5.10 -28.54
N HIS A 380 -3.32 -5.11 -27.96
CA HIS A 380 -2.14 -4.43 -28.51
C HIS A 380 -1.62 -5.04 -29.83
N GLN A 381 -2.13 -6.22 -30.22
CA GLN A 381 -1.79 -6.93 -31.44
C GLN A 381 -2.95 -6.91 -32.46
N GLY A 382 -3.86 -5.94 -32.31
CA GLY A 382 -4.99 -5.79 -33.23
C GLY A 382 -6.22 -6.63 -32.90
N GLY A 383 -6.23 -7.28 -31.74
CA GLY A 383 -7.39 -8.00 -31.22
C GLY A 383 -8.58 -7.07 -30.96
N LYS A 384 -9.77 -7.62 -30.95
CA LYS A 384 -11.03 -6.91 -30.66
C LYS A 384 -11.53 -7.27 -29.26
N ALA A 385 -12.16 -6.30 -28.58
CA ALA A 385 -12.82 -6.51 -27.31
C ALA A 385 -14.34 -6.32 -27.46
N ARG A 386 -15.10 -7.18 -26.80
CA ARG A 386 -16.56 -7.02 -26.68
C ARG A 386 -17.04 -7.35 -25.27
N ILE A 387 -18.12 -6.72 -24.83
CA ILE A 387 -18.77 -7.06 -23.56
C ILE A 387 -19.31 -8.48 -23.65
N VAL A 388 -19.13 -9.26 -22.61
CA VAL A 388 -19.65 -10.62 -22.49
C VAL A 388 -20.23 -10.85 -21.09
N ARG A 389 -21.29 -11.67 -21.05
CA ARG A 389 -21.77 -12.23 -19.77
C ARG A 389 -20.96 -13.49 -19.47
N ILE A 390 -20.45 -13.56 -18.26
CA ILE A 390 -19.70 -14.72 -17.76
C ILE A 390 -20.62 -15.64 -16.95
N THR A 391 -20.31 -16.92 -16.99
CA THR A 391 -20.96 -17.94 -16.19
C THR A 391 -20.63 -17.79 -14.70
N LYS A 392 -21.32 -18.56 -13.84
CA LYS A 392 -21.02 -18.61 -12.41
C LYS A 392 -19.62 -19.19 -12.17
N ASP A 393 -19.25 -20.22 -12.92
CA ASP A 393 -17.96 -20.91 -12.78
C ASP A 393 -16.79 -20.02 -13.24
N GLU A 394 -16.94 -19.30 -14.36
CA GLU A 394 -15.96 -18.31 -14.82
C GLU A 394 -15.76 -17.20 -13.78
N ARG A 395 -16.85 -16.72 -13.18
CA ARG A 395 -16.78 -15.71 -12.10
C ARG A 395 -16.07 -16.24 -10.87
N GLN A 396 -16.39 -17.46 -10.43
CA GLN A 396 -15.78 -18.09 -9.28
C GLN A 396 -14.28 -18.33 -9.52
N LEU A 397 -13.92 -18.81 -10.71
CA LEU A 397 -12.55 -19.03 -11.11
C LEU A 397 -11.75 -17.71 -11.06
N ALA A 398 -12.29 -16.61 -11.64
CA ALA A 398 -11.63 -15.30 -11.62
C ALA A 398 -11.40 -14.77 -10.20
N VAL A 399 -12.42 -14.84 -9.34
CA VAL A 399 -12.34 -14.36 -7.95
C VAL A 399 -11.37 -15.22 -7.13
N LYS A 400 -11.46 -16.56 -7.26
CA LYS A 400 -10.58 -17.49 -6.56
C LYS A 400 -9.12 -17.27 -6.98
N ALA A 401 -8.85 -17.06 -8.28
CA ALA A 401 -7.53 -16.79 -8.81
C ALA A 401 -6.92 -15.50 -8.22
N ALA A 402 -7.66 -14.39 -8.23
CA ALA A 402 -7.20 -13.13 -7.63
C ALA A 402 -6.92 -13.27 -6.13
N LYS A 403 -7.79 -13.95 -5.39
CA LYS A 403 -7.64 -14.23 -3.96
C LYS A 403 -6.42 -15.11 -3.67
N THR A 404 -6.21 -16.19 -4.42
CA THR A 404 -5.05 -17.09 -4.30
C THR A 404 -3.74 -16.34 -4.48
N MET A 405 -3.70 -15.37 -5.41
CA MET A 405 -2.53 -14.53 -5.64
C MET A 405 -2.41 -13.36 -4.63
N GLY A 406 -3.36 -13.19 -3.72
CA GLY A 406 -3.38 -12.08 -2.75
C GLY A 406 -3.55 -10.70 -3.39
N LEU A 407 -4.18 -10.62 -4.57
CA LEU A 407 -4.32 -9.38 -5.32
C LEU A 407 -5.67 -8.71 -5.03
N SER A 408 -5.63 -7.47 -4.55
CA SER A 408 -6.82 -6.61 -4.42
C SER A 408 -7.34 -6.16 -5.79
N VAL A 409 -6.42 -5.94 -6.75
CA VAL A 409 -6.75 -5.63 -8.15
C VAL A 409 -6.05 -6.61 -9.06
N ALA A 410 -6.80 -7.32 -9.88
CA ALA A 410 -6.26 -8.31 -10.80
C ALA A 410 -6.95 -8.28 -12.18
N GLY A 411 -6.15 -8.52 -13.21
CA GLY A 411 -6.67 -8.91 -14.54
C GLY A 411 -6.52 -10.42 -14.70
N VAL A 412 -7.62 -11.14 -14.68
CA VAL A 412 -7.64 -12.60 -14.77
C VAL A 412 -8.02 -13.00 -16.18
N ASP A 413 -7.16 -13.78 -16.85
CA ASP A 413 -7.37 -14.27 -18.19
C ASP A 413 -7.83 -15.73 -18.14
N ILE A 414 -8.99 -15.99 -18.73
CA ILE A 414 -9.66 -17.29 -18.73
C ILE A 414 -9.92 -17.71 -20.19
N ILE A 415 -9.69 -18.98 -20.48
CA ILE A 415 -10.02 -19.58 -21.77
C ILE A 415 -11.12 -20.61 -21.58
N ARG A 416 -12.08 -20.63 -22.51
CA ARG A 416 -13.16 -21.61 -22.53
C ARG A 416 -12.69 -22.89 -23.20
N SER A 417 -12.86 -24.02 -22.53
CA SER A 417 -12.59 -25.34 -23.07
C SER A 417 -13.83 -26.24 -23.02
N GLN A 418 -13.77 -27.40 -23.62
CA GLN A 418 -14.84 -28.41 -23.55
C GLN A 418 -15.01 -28.95 -22.12
N SER A 419 -13.96 -28.95 -21.33
CA SER A 419 -14.00 -29.40 -19.92
C SER A 419 -14.39 -28.30 -18.92
N GLY A 420 -14.65 -27.08 -19.40
CA GLY A 420 -14.96 -25.92 -18.56
C GLY A 420 -13.98 -24.77 -18.71
N PRO A 421 -14.09 -23.72 -17.88
CA PRO A 421 -13.17 -22.58 -17.95
C PRO A 421 -11.80 -22.93 -17.37
N LEU A 422 -10.74 -22.58 -18.08
CA LEU A 422 -9.36 -22.77 -17.67
C LEU A 422 -8.67 -21.42 -17.48
N LEU A 423 -7.87 -21.28 -16.42
CA LEU A 423 -7.14 -20.07 -16.12
C LEU A 423 -5.84 -20.00 -16.94
N LEU A 424 -5.63 -18.90 -17.64
CA LEU A 424 -4.39 -18.67 -18.42
C LEU A 424 -3.33 -17.91 -17.62
N GLU A 425 -3.70 -16.78 -17.00
CA GLU A 425 -2.79 -15.96 -16.22
C GLU A 425 -3.53 -14.99 -15.29
N VAL A 426 -2.82 -14.48 -14.27
CA VAL A 426 -3.30 -13.44 -13.37
C VAL A 426 -2.33 -12.26 -13.38
N ASN A 427 -2.81 -11.09 -13.77
CA ASN A 427 -2.01 -9.89 -13.93
C ASN A 427 -2.23 -8.92 -12.77
N SER A 428 -1.15 -8.54 -12.07
CA SER A 428 -1.18 -7.60 -10.93
C SER A 428 -1.30 -6.12 -11.31
N SER A 429 -1.10 -5.77 -12.59
CA SER A 429 -1.22 -4.39 -13.08
C SER A 429 -1.95 -4.36 -14.42
N PRO A 430 -3.24 -4.76 -14.45
CA PRO A 430 -3.98 -4.84 -15.69
C PRO A 430 -4.20 -3.47 -16.32
N GLY A 431 -4.19 -3.38 -17.67
CA GLY A 431 -4.53 -2.17 -18.42
C GLY A 431 -6.02 -1.84 -18.29
N LEU A 432 -6.35 -0.55 -18.13
CA LEU A 432 -7.74 -0.09 -18.00
C LEU A 432 -8.38 0.27 -19.33
N GLU A 433 -7.60 0.70 -20.33
CA GLU A 433 -8.09 1.28 -21.58
C GLU A 433 -9.10 0.37 -22.29
N GLY A 434 -8.70 -0.85 -22.64
CA GLY A 434 -9.56 -1.76 -23.39
C GLY A 434 -10.85 -2.13 -22.66
N ILE A 435 -10.79 -2.32 -21.33
CA ILE A 435 -11.98 -2.71 -20.57
C ILE A 435 -12.91 -1.52 -20.28
N GLN A 436 -12.37 -0.34 -19.99
CA GLN A 436 -13.19 0.88 -19.81
C GLN A 436 -13.85 1.30 -21.11
N THR A 437 -13.10 1.30 -22.23
CA THR A 437 -13.63 1.62 -23.56
C THR A 437 -14.75 0.66 -23.97
N ALA A 438 -14.55 -0.63 -23.79
CA ALA A 438 -15.55 -1.63 -24.17
C ALA A 438 -16.80 -1.61 -23.27
N THR A 439 -16.64 -1.37 -21.97
CA THR A 439 -17.74 -1.52 -20.98
C THR A 439 -18.39 -0.22 -20.56
N GLY A 440 -17.76 0.93 -20.80
CA GLY A 440 -18.19 2.24 -20.29
C GLY A 440 -18.10 2.38 -18.76
N LYS A 441 -17.52 1.40 -18.06
CA LYS A 441 -17.42 1.43 -16.60
C LYS A 441 -16.19 2.20 -16.12
N ASP A 442 -16.34 3.01 -15.08
CA ASP A 442 -15.23 3.70 -14.42
C ASP A 442 -14.47 2.75 -13.48
N ILE A 443 -13.59 1.95 -14.07
CA ILE A 443 -12.77 0.98 -13.32
C ILE A 443 -11.78 1.70 -12.39
N ALA A 444 -11.22 2.83 -12.83
CA ALA A 444 -10.32 3.63 -12.00
C ALA A 444 -11.02 4.15 -10.74
N GLY A 445 -12.23 4.71 -10.88
CA GLY A 445 -13.03 5.13 -9.74
C GLY A 445 -13.41 3.99 -8.80
N MET A 446 -13.66 2.77 -9.34
CA MET A 446 -13.86 1.58 -8.50
C MET A 446 -12.61 1.19 -7.70
N MET A 447 -11.39 1.38 -8.27
CA MET A 447 -10.14 1.16 -7.54
C MET A 447 -9.97 2.17 -6.40
N ILE A 448 -10.24 3.46 -6.65
CA ILE A 448 -10.19 4.49 -5.59
C ILE A 448 -11.22 4.17 -4.50
N THR A 449 -12.45 3.80 -4.87
CA THR A 449 -13.49 3.39 -3.90
C THR A 449 -13.05 2.20 -3.03
N SER A 450 -12.27 1.27 -3.60
CA SER A 450 -11.70 0.15 -2.85
C SER A 450 -10.71 0.63 -1.77
N ILE A 451 -9.85 1.61 -2.10
CA ILE A 451 -8.92 2.23 -1.16
C ILE A 451 -9.69 2.95 -0.05
N GLU A 452 -10.69 3.76 -0.42
CA GLU A 452 -11.56 4.48 0.54
C GLU A 452 -12.18 3.53 1.57
N LYS A 453 -12.71 2.39 1.10
CA LYS A 453 -13.30 1.36 1.97
C LYS A 453 -12.28 0.70 2.87
N HIS A 454 -11.10 0.38 2.32
CA HIS A 454 -10.05 -0.26 3.10
C HIS A 454 -9.55 0.64 4.23
N LEU A 455 -9.49 1.95 3.98
CA LEU A 455 -9.04 2.95 4.93
C LEU A 455 -10.18 3.55 5.77
N ASN A 456 -11.41 3.00 5.67
CA ASN A 456 -12.61 3.51 6.34
C ASN A 456 -12.86 5.01 6.09
N TRP A 457 -12.47 5.51 4.90
CA TRP A 457 -12.69 6.89 4.52
C TRP A 457 -14.14 7.09 4.05
N ASN A 458 -14.88 7.98 4.73
CA ASN A 458 -16.24 8.37 4.36
C ASN A 458 -16.23 9.78 3.77
N ARG A 459 -16.69 9.90 2.53
CA ARG A 459 -16.92 11.21 1.91
C ARG A 459 -18.07 11.87 2.64
N GLU A 460 -17.84 13.01 3.32
CA GLU A 460 -18.96 13.87 3.73
C GLU A 460 -19.71 14.35 2.49
N PRO A 461 -21.07 14.33 2.50
CA PRO A 461 -21.83 14.94 1.42
C PRO A 461 -21.45 16.42 1.35
N ALA A 462 -20.99 16.88 0.18
CA ALA A 462 -20.78 18.30 -0.07
C ALA A 462 -22.04 19.06 0.41
N LEU A 463 -21.86 20.00 1.36
CA LEU A 463 -22.93 20.87 1.81
C LEU A 463 -23.56 21.50 0.57
N ALA A 464 -24.82 21.15 0.30
CA ALA A 464 -25.60 21.75 -0.76
C ALA A 464 -25.53 23.28 -0.56
N GLU A 465 -25.14 23.99 -1.63
CA GLU A 465 -25.15 25.46 -1.64
C GLU A 465 -26.46 25.96 -1.04
N VAL A 466 -26.36 26.59 0.14
CA VAL A 466 -27.50 27.27 0.76
C VAL A 466 -27.91 28.37 -0.19
N GLY A 467 -29.11 28.18 -0.72
CA GLY A 467 -29.71 28.99 -1.77
C GLY A 467 -29.59 30.47 -1.51
N LYS A 468 -29.27 31.22 -2.53
CA LYS A 468 -29.47 32.64 -2.65
C LYS A 468 -30.95 32.97 -2.35
N THR A 469 -31.20 33.40 -1.15
CA THR A 469 -32.48 34.04 -0.84
C THR A 469 -32.56 35.34 -1.63
N LYS A 470 -33.41 35.37 -2.64
CA LYS A 470 -33.83 36.60 -3.32
C LYS A 470 -34.46 37.51 -2.26
N LEU A 471 -33.81 38.60 -1.97
CA LEU A 471 -34.49 39.77 -1.43
C LEU A 471 -35.31 40.37 -2.58
N ALA A 472 -36.62 40.23 -2.48
CA ALA A 472 -37.57 40.97 -3.27
C ALA A 472 -38.03 42.19 -2.47
N SER A 473 -37.79 43.33 -3.07
CA SER A 473 -38.39 44.68 -2.93
C SER A 473 -39.03 45.08 -1.60
#